data_2c039edd3fca800d72ae120506783a3c
#
_entry.id   2c039edd3fca800d72ae120506783a3c
#
_cell.length_a   1.000
_cell.length_b   1.000
_cell.length_c   1.000
_cell.angle_alpha   90.00
_cell.angle_beta   90.00
_cell.angle_gamma   90.00
#
_symmetry.space_group_name_H-M   'P 1'
#
loop_
_entity.id
_entity.type
_entity.pdbx_description
1 polymer ?
#
loop_
_entity_poly.entity_id
_entity_poly.type
_entity_poly.pdbx_seq_one_letter_code
_entity_poly.pdbx_strand_id
1 'polypeptide(L)'
;MLSKEFLTERGYCCGHGCLMCPYEPKHTKGNTNLMGYNDVKNTTLIVSALEIETQGQLDDWQLIYTGVGKVNATMHLLDRLTDYNFVRPELVINYGTAGSNKYKQGELVDCTKFVQRDMDATGFNLEMGQTPFDDTPIIIETKSDFNPIGKDGLCGSGDNFMTGLKYAWYKKQIGDVIDMEAYALAKVCNIYNVPFISFKYITDDANEDASVDWEENVGKGIVEFKKKVLDKLKNNS
;
A
#
# COMPACT_ATOMS: atom_id res chain seq x y z
N MET A 1 -16.33 -14.46 -20.90
CA MET A 1 -16.81 -14.18 -19.52
C MET A 1 -17.65 -12.90 -19.61
N LEU A 2 -18.82 -12.81 -18.97
CA LEU A 2 -19.63 -11.59 -19.02
C LEU A 2 -18.99 -10.54 -18.11
N SER A 3 -18.80 -9.31 -18.61
CA SER A 3 -18.24 -8.23 -17.83
C SER A 3 -19.21 -7.74 -16.74
N LYS A 4 -18.69 -7.06 -15.72
CA LYS A 4 -19.48 -6.49 -14.62
C LYS A 4 -20.46 -5.44 -15.15
N GLU A 5 -20.00 -4.58 -16.04
CA GLU A 5 -20.80 -3.53 -16.69
C GLU A 5 -22.02 -4.13 -17.39
N PHE A 6 -21.82 -5.15 -18.23
CA PHE A 6 -22.92 -5.86 -18.89
C PHE A 6 -23.91 -6.48 -17.89
N LEU A 7 -23.41 -7.06 -16.79
CA LEU A 7 -24.27 -7.65 -15.76
C LEU A 7 -25.04 -6.59 -14.97
N THR A 8 -24.45 -5.41 -14.78
CA THR A 8 -25.10 -4.27 -14.11
C THR A 8 -26.16 -3.63 -14.99
N GLU A 9 -25.88 -3.40 -16.27
CA GLU A 9 -26.83 -2.84 -17.25
C GLU A 9 -28.09 -3.69 -17.42
N ARG A 10 -28.00 -5.00 -17.15
CA ARG A 10 -29.17 -5.89 -17.16
C ARG A 10 -30.21 -5.51 -16.11
N GLY A 11 -29.82 -4.85 -15.02
CA GLY A 11 -30.70 -4.36 -13.95
C GLY A 11 -31.18 -5.42 -12.94
N TYR A 12 -30.83 -6.72 -13.11
CA TYR A 12 -31.19 -7.78 -12.18
C TYR A 12 -30.25 -8.99 -12.24
N CYS A 13 -30.14 -9.72 -11.14
CA CYS A 13 -29.39 -10.97 -11.05
C CYS A 13 -30.12 -12.12 -11.79
N CYS A 14 -29.39 -12.84 -12.66
CA CYS A 14 -29.96 -13.98 -13.39
C CYS A 14 -30.02 -15.28 -12.60
N GLY A 15 -29.34 -15.38 -11.47
CA GLY A 15 -29.27 -16.59 -10.63
C GLY A 15 -28.36 -17.70 -11.16
N HIS A 16 -27.57 -17.47 -12.22
CA HIS A 16 -26.79 -18.51 -12.92
C HIS A 16 -25.32 -18.61 -12.48
N GLY A 17 -24.96 -18.14 -11.29
CA GLY A 17 -23.61 -18.31 -10.77
C GLY A 17 -22.52 -17.50 -11.49
N CYS A 18 -22.84 -16.33 -12.05
CA CYS A 18 -21.85 -15.48 -12.72
C CYS A 18 -20.72 -15.09 -11.77
N LEU A 19 -19.46 -15.31 -12.16
CA LEU A 19 -18.27 -14.95 -11.35
C LEU A 19 -18.27 -13.47 -10.97
N MET A 20 -18.67 -12.60 -11.91
CA MET A 20 -18.71 -11.15 -11.73
C MET A 20 -20.12 -10.65 -11.35
N CYS A 21 -20.91 -11.45 -10.63
CA CYS A 21 -22.27 -11.05 -10.25
C CYS A 21 -22.27 -9.74 -9.42
N PRO A 22 -22.90 -8.66 -9.91
CA PRO A 22 -22.87 -7.36 -9.24
C PRO A 22 -23.96 -7.19 -8.17
N TYR A 23 -24.72 -8.24 -7.86
CA TYR A 23 -25.87 -8.17 -6.95
C TYR A 23 -25.58 -8.86 -5.63
N GLU A 24 -26.10 -8.31 -4.51
CA GLU A 24 -25.99 -8.88 -3.16
C GLU A 24 -27.38 -9.13 -2.54
N PRO A 25 -27.70 -10.36 -2.11
CA PRO A 25 -26.87 -11.56 -2.17
C PRO A 25 -26.65 -12.05 -3.61
N LYS A 26 -25.41 -12.53 -3.88
CA LYS A 26 -25.04 -13.04 -5.21
C LYS A 26 -25.94 -14.20 -5.63
N HIS A 27 -26.12 -14.37 -6.95
CA HIS A 27 -26.79 -15.49 -7.58
C HIS A 27 -28.25 -15.69 -7.16
N THR A 28 -28.88 -14.67 -6.58
CA THR A 28 -30.30 -14.69 -6.25
C THR A 28 -31.10 -14.15 -7.43
N LYS A 29 -31.82 -15.03 -8.13
CA LYS A 29 -32.59 -14.68 -9.34
C LYS A 29 -33.58 -13.54 -9.06
N GLY A 30 -33.53 -12.52 -9.89
CA GLY A 30 -34.40 -11.34 -9.77
C GLY A 30 -33.95 -10.29 -8.76
N ASN A 31 -32.86 -10.55 -8.03
CA ASN A 31 -32.30 -9.55 -7.11
C ASN A 31 -31.81 -8.32 -7.89
N THR A 32 -32.27 -7.14 -7.50
CA THR A 32 -31.89 -5.83 -8.09
C THR A 32 -30.94 -5.03 -7.19
N ASN A 33 -30.65 -5.52 -5.99
CA ASN A 33 -29.75 -4.85 -5.08
C ASN A 33 -28.32 -5.01 -5.59
N LEU A 34 -27.79 -3.98 -6.17
CA LEU A 34 -26.37 -3.95 -6.52
C LEU A 34 -25.55 -4.07 -5.23
N MET A 35 -24.57 -4.94 -5.25
CA MET A 35 -23.53 -4.91 -4.24
C MET A 35 -23.08 -3.45 -4.12
N GLY A 36 -22.89 -2.98 -2.90
CA GLY A 36 -22.39 -1.62 -2.65
C GLY A 36 -21.00 -1.39 -3.24
N TYR A 37 -20.91 -1.52 -4.57
CA TYR A 37 -19.69 -1.25 -5.34
C TYR A 37 -19.30 0.23 -5.30
N ASN A 38 -20.22 1.09 -4.85
CA ASN A 38 -19.94 2.48 -4.56
C ASN A 38 -19.44 2.69 -3.12
N ASP A 39 -19.39 1.64 -2.29
CA ASP A 39 -18.72 1.74 -1.00
C ASP A 39 -17.21 1.67 -1.25
N VAL A 40 -16.56 2.76 -1.03
CA VAL A 40 -15.10 2.90 -1.16
C VAL A 40 -14.32 1.82 -0.40
N LYS A 41 -14.91 1.23 0.65
CA LYS A 41 -14.32 0.09 1.38
C LYS A 41 -14.22 -1.17 0.52
N ASN A 42 -15.12 -1.34 -0.45
CA ASN A 42 -15.14 -2.50 -1.34
C ASN A 42 -14.27 -2.32 -2.58
N THR A 43 -13.90 -1.08 -2.91
CA THR A 43 -13.05 -0.76 -4.05
C THR A 43 -11.61 -0.36 -3.65
N THR A 44 -11.36 -0.24 -2.35
CA THR A 44 -10.03 0.06 -1.80
C THR A 44 -9.46 -1.15 -1.09
N LEU A 45 -8.25 -1.55 -1.48
CA LEU A 45 -7.46 -2.55 -0.76
C LEU A 45 -6.45 -1.85 0.14
N ILE A 46 -6.54 -2.08 1.45
CA ILE A 46 -5.52 -1.64 2.41
C ILE A 46 -4.48 -2.75 2.57
N VAL A 47 -3.22 -2.38 2.55
CA VAL A 47 -2.08 -3.28 2.71
C VAL A 47 -1.24 -2.79 3.88
N SER A 48 -1.02 -3.64 4.89
CA SER A 48 -0.13 -3.38 6.02
C SER A 48 0.85 -4.55 6.18
N ALA A 49 2.01 -4.32 6.77
CA ALA A 49 2.95 -5.40 7.01
C ALA A 49 2.51 -6.27 8.18
N LEU A 50 2.11 -5.67 9.29
CA LEU A 50 1.85 -6.35 10.55
C LEU A 50 0.49 -5.93 11.15
N GLU A 51 -0.18 -6.87 11.79
CA GLU A 51 -1.44 -6.63 12.50
C GLU A 51 -1.27 -5.62 13.65
N ILE A 52 -0.11 -5.62 14.33
CA ILE A 52 0.18 -4.68 15.41
C ILE A 52 0.16 -3.21 14.95
N GLU A 53 0.39 -2.92 13.67
CA GLU A 53 0.32 -1.56 13.11
C GLU A 53 -1.11 -1.04 13.06
N THR A 54 -2.07 -1.92 12.80
CA THR A 54 -3.49 -1.57 12.62
C THR A 54 -4.33 -1.83 13.87
N GLN A 55 -3.85 -2.66 14.80
CA GLN A 55 -4.53 -3.04 16.03
C GLN A 55 -5.98 -3.53 15.83
N GLY A 56 -6.25 -4.24 14.74
CA GLY A 56 -7.59 -4.73 14.40
C GLY A 56 -8.61 -3.62 14.06
N GLN A 57 -8.17 -2.38 13.88
CA GLN A 57 -9.09 -1.25 13.68
C GLN A 57 -9.53 -1.05 12.23
N LEU A 58 -9.13 -1.94 11.32
CA LEU A 58 -9.44 -1.89 9.89
C LEU A 58 -10.23 -3.10 9.38
N ASP A 59 -10.80 -3.92 10.26
CA ASP A 59 -11.48 -5.18 9.93
C ASP A 59 -12.73 -4.99 9.05
N ASP A 60 -13.24 -3.76 8.96
CA ASP A 60 -14.36 -3.39 8.10
C ASP A 60 -13.94 -2.96 6.69
N TRP A 61 -12.63 -3.04 6.36
CA TRP A 61 -12.06 -2.74 5.05
C TRP A 61 -11.57 -4.02 4.38
N GLN A 62 -11.36 -3.97 3.06
CA GLN A 62 -10.54 -4.99 2.41
C GLN A 62 -9.09 -4.78 2.83
N LEU A 63 -8.58 -5.68 3.66
CA LEU A 63 -7.26 -5.59 4.28
C LEU A 63 -6.48 -6.87 4.05
N ILE A 64 -5.19 -6.73 3.77
CA ILE A 64 -4.22 -7.84 3.79
C ILE A 64 -3.01 -7.46 4.65
N TYR A 65 -2.48 -8.47 5.35
CA TYR A 65 -1.19 -8.39 6.04
C TYR A 65 -0.16 -9.16 5.24
N THR A 66 0.92 -8.49 4.88
CA THR A 66 1.94 -9.07 4.01
C THR A 66 3.07 -9.76 4.75
N GLY A 67 3.27 -9.46 6.03
CA GLY A 67 4.53 -9.73 6.70
C GLY A 67 5.61 -8.72 6.28
N VAL A 68 6.76 -8.82 6.91
CA VAL A 68 7.87 -7.89 6.74
C VAL A 68 8.72 -8.25 5.51
N GLY A 69 9.18 -7.22 4.80
CA GLY A 69 10.14 -7.32 3.71
C GLY A 69 9.53 -7.39 2.31
N LYS A 70 10.35 -7.00 1.33
CA LYS A 70 9.93 -6.84 -0.08
C LYS A 70 9.38 -8.12 -0.72
N VAL A 71 9.97 -9.27 -0.39
CA VAL A 71 9.52 -10.56 -0.94
C VAL A 71 8.12 -10.91 -0.48
N ASN A 72 7.86 -10.80 0.83
CA ASN A 72 6.54 -11.06 1.41
C ASN A 72 5.50 -10.09 0.86
N ALA A 73 5.84 -8.79 0.82
CA ALA A 73 4.98 -7.76 0.26
C ALA A 73 4.57 -8.06 -1.18
N THR A 74 5.54 -8.45 -2.01
CA THR A 74 5.29 -8.83 -3.42
C THR A 74 4.36 -10.03 -3.51
N MET A 75 4.67 -11.12 -2.79
CA MET A 75 3.92 -12.38 -2.88
C MET A 75 2.47 -12.20 -2.48
N HIS A 76 2.20 -11.59 -1.33
CA HIS A 76 0.83 -11.46 -0.82
C HIS A 76 -0.01 -10.49 -1.66
N LEU A 77 0.59 -9.39 -2.15
CA LEU A 77 -0.15 -8.47 -3.01
C LEU A 77 -0.45 -9.09 -4.37
N LEU A 78 0.50 -9.83 -4.96
CA LEU A 78 0.28 -10.55 -6.23
C LEU A 78 -0.82 -11.60 -6.08
N ASP A 79 -0.75 -12.44 -5.03
CA ASP A 79 -1.77 -13.44 -4.75
C ASP A 79 -3.15 -12.79 -4.67
N ARG A 80 -3.27 -11.67 -3.97
CA ARG A 80 -4.51 -10.92 -3.85
C ARG A 80 -5.02 -10.33 -5.16
N LEU A 81 -4.14 -9.73 -5.96
CA LEU A 81 -4.52 -9.08 -7.23
C LEU A 81 -4.82 -10.09 -8.36
N THR A 82 -4.33 -11.33 -8.23
CA THR A 82 -4.55 -12.41 -9.21
C THR A 82 -5.64 -13.39 -8.80
N ASP A 83 -6.20 -13.27 -7.62
CA ASP A 83 -7.33 -14.09 -7.18
C ASP A 83 -8.58 -13.78 -8.02
N TYR A 84 -9.06 -14.77 -8.78
CA TYR A 84 -10.24 -14.66 -9.64
C TYR A 84 -11.55 -14.39 -8.89
N ASN A 85 -11.60 -14.68 -7.58
CA ASN A 85 -12.75 -14.41 -6.74
C ASN A 85 -12.73 -13.01 -6.13
N PHE A 86 -11.64 -12.31 -6.29
CA PHE A 86 -11.46 -10.97 -5.75
C PHE A 86 -11.78 -9.89 -6.79
N VAL A 87 -12.55 -8.90 -6.38
CA VAL A 87 -12.77 -7.71 -7.21
C VAL A 87 -11.50 -6.87 -7.21
N ARG A 88 -10.95 -6.61 -8.39
CA ARG A 88 -9.76 -5.78 -8.52
C ARG A 88 -10.00 -4.41 -7.88
N PRO A 89 -9.12 -3.96 -6.99
CA PRO A 89 -9.28 -2.67 -6.33
C PRO A 89 -9.08 -1.52 -7.33
N GLU A 90 -9.81 -0.44 -7.12
CA GLU A 90 -9.63 0.84 -7.81
C GLU A 90 -8.49 1.65 -7.19
N LEU A 91 -8.15 1.36 -5.93
CA LEU A 91 -7.05 1.97 -5.19
C LEU A 91 -6.43 0.97 -4.23
N VAL A 92 -5.11 0.91 -4.20
CA VAL A 92 -4.34 0.23 -3.15
C VAL A 92 -3.73 1.29 -2.25
N ILE A 93 -4.02 1.20 -0.96
CA ILE A 93 -3.44 2.04 0.08
C ILE A 93 -2.52 1.19 0.94
N ASN A 94 -1.24 1.50 0.97
CA ASN A 94 -0.35 0.94 1.98
C ASN A 94 -0.38 1.82 3.23
N TYR A 95 -0.64 1.21 4.38
CA TYR A 95 -0.47 1.83 5.69
C TYR A 95 0.57 1.03 6.48
N GLY A 96 1.46 1.72 7.17
CA GLY A 96 2.47 1.10 8.02
C GLY A 96 3.32 2.12 8.74
N THR A 97 4.30 1.60 9.48
CA THR A 97 5.28 2.40 10.22
C THR A 97 6.54 2.64 9.38
N ALA A 98 7.30 3.65 9.73
CA ALA A 98 8.58 3.95 9.09
C ALA A 98 9.48 4.83 9.97
N GLY A 99 10.78 4.72 9.76
CA GLY A 99 11.76 5.66 10.28
C GLY A 99 11.94 6.88 9.37
N SER A 100 12.36 8.00 9.94
CA SER A 100 12.69 9.20 9.17
C SER A 100 13.66 10.10 9.90
N ASN A 101 14.59 10.71 9.16
CA ASN A 101 15.42 11.80 9.68
C ASN A 101 14.93 13.19 9.20
N LYS A 102 13.85 13.24 8.43
CA LYS A 102 13.25 14.46 7.87
C LYS A 102 11.94 14.83 8.57
N TYR A 103 11.10 13.83 8.82
CA TYR A 103 9.82 13.99 9.49
C TYR A 103 9.92 13.57 10.95
N LYS A 104 9.14 14.18 11.82
CA LYS A 104 9.18 13.92 13.26
C LYS A 104 8.39 12.66 13.61
N GLN A 105 8.81 11.99 14.66
CA GLN A 105 8.02 10.93 15.29
C GLN A 105 6.58 11.42 15.58
N GLY A 106 5.60 10.56 15.30
CA GLY A 106 4.19 10.89 15.45
C GLY A 106 3.56 11.56 14.21
N GLU A 107 4.34 11.92 13.18
CA GLU A 107 3.77 12.44 11.95
C GLU A 107 3.27 11.32 11.03
N LEU A 108 2.14 11.57 10.37
CA LEU A 108 1.67 10.76 9.24
C LEU A 108 2.11 11.42 7.92
N VAL A 109 2.80 10.67 7.09
CA VAL A 109 3.39 11.12 5.81
C VAL A 109 2.82 10.29 4.68
N ASP A 110 2.31 10.93 3.63
CA ASP A 110 2.03 10.28 2.36
C ASP A 110 3.29 10.15 1.53
N CYS A 111 3.45 9.01 0.89
CA CYS A 111 4.54 8.73 -0.03
C CYS A 111 3.96 8.40 -1.41
N THR A 112 4.43 9.11 -2.43
CA THR A 112 4.07 8.95 -3.84
C THR A 112 5.26 8.55 -4.71
N LYS A 113 6.46 8.56 -4.12
CA LYS A 113 7.73 8.21 -4.75
C LYS A 113 8.39 7.10 -3.97
N PHE A 114 8.91 6.10 -4.67
CA PHE A 114 9.46 4.88 -4.07
C PHE A 114 10.78 4.49 -4.71
N VAL A 115 11.78 4.16 -3.88
CA VAL A 115 13.11 3.70 -4.31
C VAL A 115 13.49 2.44 -3.56
N GLN A 116 14.13 1.49 -4.25
CA GLN A 116 14.73 0.32 -3.62
C GLN A 116 16.10 0.69 -3.07
N ARG A 117 16.16 1.18 -1.83
CA ARG A 117 17.36 1.77 -1.24
C ARG A 117 18.54 0.80 -1.02
N ASP A 118 18.29 -0.48 -0.99
CA ASP A 118 19.28 -1.55 -0.78
C ASP A 118 19.66 -2.29 -2.07
N MET A 119 19.18 -1.87 -3.24
CA MET A 119 19.63 -2.37 -4.53
C MET A 119 20.94 -1.68 -4.89
N ASP A 120 22.03 -2.41 -4.74
CA ASP A 120 23.39 -1.94 -5.06
C ASP A 120 23.98 -2.77 -6.20
N ALA A 121 23.96 -2.20 -7.38
CA ALA A 121 24.61 -2.73 -8.57
C ALA A 121 25.71 -1.76 -9.10
N THR A 122 26.24 -0.91 -8.24
CA THR A 122 27.27 0.08 -8.60
C THR A 122 28.55 -0.54 -9.16
N GLY A 123 28.83 -1.79 -8.81
CA GLY A 123 29.91 -2.58 -9.41
C GLY A 123 29.79 -2.82 -10.94
N PHE A 124 28.58 -2.63 -11.49
CA PHE A 124 28.31 -2.65 -12.94
C PHE A 124 28.20 -1.25 -13.56
N ASN A 125 28.68 -0.20 -12.90
CA ASN A 125 28.52 1.20 -13.27
C ASN A 125 27.06 1.67 -13.37
N LEU A 126 26.18 1.07 -12.58
CA LEU A 126 24.78 1.48 -12.43
C LEU A 126 24.63 2.40 -11.21
N GLU A 127 23.55 3.16 -11.18
CA GLU A 127 23.23 3.99 -10.03
C GLU A 127 22.67 3.15 -8.87
N MET A 128 22.82 3.63 -7.65
CA MET A 128 22.19 3.01 -6.48
C MET A 128 20.66 3.02 -6.66
N GLY A 129 20.01 1.90 -6.35
CA GLY A 129 18.58 1.69 -6.58
C GLY A 129 18.23 1.19 -7.98
N GLN A 130 19.17 1.20 -8.92
CA GLN A 130 18.96 0.71 -10.28
C GLN A 130 19.08 -0.81 -10.33
N THR A 131 18.01 -1.47 -10.77
CA THR A 131 18.03 -2.93 -10.98
C THR A 131 18.64 -3.25 -12.35
N PRO A 132 19.69 -4.10 -12.44
CA PRO A 132 20.27 -4.48 -13.73
C PRO A 132 19.25 -5.16 -14.63
N PHE A 133 19.28 -4.84 -15.93
CA PHE A 133 18.43 -5.44 -16.97
C PHE A 133 16.92 -5.32 -16.72
N ASP A 134 16.51 -4.30 -15.96
CA ASP A 134 15.12 -4.00 -15.65
C ASP A 134 14.81 -2.55 -16.09
N ASP A 135 13.77 -2.36 -16.88
CA ASP A 135 13.35 -1.05 -17.39
C ASP A 135 12.60 -0.21 -16.35
N THR A 136 12.38 -0.75 -15.16
CA THR A 136 11.76 -0.02 -14.04
C THR A 136 12.64 1.18 -13.67
N PRO A 137 12.10 2.40 -13.61
CA PRO A 137 12.88 3.56 -13.20
C PRO A 137 13.37 3.41 -11.75
N ILE A 138 14.51 4.02 -11.42
CA ILE A 138 15.10 4.00 -10.07
C ILE A 138 14.07 4.47 -9.03
N ILE A 139 13.35 5.55 -9.35
CA ILE A 139 12.24 6.06 -8.55
C ILE A 139 10.94 5.75 -9.29
N ILE A 140 10.09 4.95 -8.67
CA ILE A 140 8.72 4.74 -9.13
C ILE A 140 7.88 5.89 -8.57
N GLU A 141 7.29 6.67 -9.46
CA GLU A 141 6.28 7.67 -9.09
C GLU A 141 4.90 7.09 -9.32
N THR A 142 4.10 7.02 -8.27
CA THR A 142 2.71 6.55 -8.36
C THR A 142 1.76 7.71 -8.46
N LYS A 143 0.71 7.52 -9.24
CA LYS A 143 -0.36 8.51 -9.37
C LYS A 143 -1.57 8.01 -8.58
N SER A 144 -2.06 8.86 -7.71
CA SER A 144 -3.35 8.69 -7.05
C SER A 144 -4.06 10.03 -7.07
N ASP A 145 -5.31 10.03 -7.54
CA ASP A 145 -6.15 11.24 -7.46
C ASP A 145 -6.56 11.54 -6.01
N PHE A 146 -6.34 10.56 -5.12
CA PHE A 146 -6.57 10.68 -3.70
C PHE A 146 -5.24 10.84 -2.95
N ASN A 147 -4.95 12.06 -2.51
CA ASN A 147 -3.85 12.36 -1.59
C ASN A 147 -4.29 13.45 -0.59
N PRO A 148 -4.85 13.07 0.58
CA PRO A 148 -5.40 14.03 1.52
C PRO A 148 -4.36 14.74 2.41
N ILE A 149 -3.07 14.37 2.35
CA ILE A 149 -1.99 14.92 3.18
C ILE A 149 -1.10 15.87 2.38
N GLY A 150 -0.61 15.44 1.19
CA GLY A 150 0.10 16.28 0.25
C GLY A 150 1.55 16.63 0.65
N LYS A 151 2.26 15.70 1.31
CA LYS A 151 3.70 15.83 1.58
C LYS A 151 4.57 15.27 0.47
N ASP A 152 4.04 14.32 -0.30
CA ASP A 152 4.68 13.70 -1.47
C ASP A 152 6.08 13.14 -1.18
N GLY A 153 6.20 12.43 -0.05
CA GLY A 153 7.46 11.89 0.44
C GLY A 153 8.07 10.84 -0.50
N LEU A 154 9.41 10.78 -0.52
CA LEU A 154 10.15 9.68 -1.12
C LEU A 154 10.35 8.58 -0.07
N CYS A 155 9.77 7.39 -0.30
CA CYS A 155 9.94 6.23 0.55
C CYS A 155 11.05 5.31 0.00
N GLY A 156 12.07 5.07 0.81
CA GLY A 156 13.14 4.13 0.51
C GLY A 156 12.92 2.80 1.20
N SER A 157 12.63 1.74 0.43
CA SER A 157 12.40 0.40 0.98
C SER A 157 13.64 -0.47 0.88
N GLY A 158 13.89 -1.31 1.91
CA GLY A 158 14.97 -2.26 1.94
C GLY A 158 14.78 -3.33 3.01
N ASP A 159 15.34 -4.54 2.81
CA ASP A 159 15.17 -5.69 3.70
C ASP A 159 16.11 -5.64 4.92
N ASN A 160 16.35 -4.44 5.43
CA ASN A 160 17.09 -4.22 6.65
C ASN A 160 16.48 -3.09 7.48
N PHE A 161 16.38 -3.30 8.79
CA PHE A 161 15.95 -2.27 9.72
C PHE A 161 17.08 -1.26 9.94
N MET A 162 16.77 0.04 9.76
CA MET A 162 17.77 1.10 9.82
C MET A 162 18.03 1.56 11.25
N THR A 163 19.26 1.38 11.72
CA THR A 163 19.72 1.75 13.07
C THR A 163 20.92 2.70 13.02
N GLY A 164 20.83 3.77 12.25
CA GLY A 164 21.78 4.88 12.28
C GLY A 164 23.14 4.63 11.65
N LEU A 165 24.22 4.79 12.43
CA LEU A 165 25.62 4.90 11.96
C LEU A 165 26.11 3.75 11.06
N LYS A 166 25.59 2.55 11.23
CA LYS A 166 25.97 1.37 10.46
C LYS A 166 25.73 1.55 8.94
N TYR A 167 24.91 2.52 8.56
CA TYR A 167 24.50 2.77 7.18
C TYR A 167 24.73 4.21 6.72
N ALA A 168 25.67 4.92 7.35
CA ALA A 168 25.98 6.32 7.01
C ALA A 168 26.33 6.56 5.54
N TRP A 169 26.83 5.54 4.84
CA TRP A 169 27.14 5.58 3.41
C TRP A 169 25.89 5.52 2.51
N TYR A 170 24.74 5.06 3.01
CA TYR A 170 23.44 5.12 2.31
C TYR A 170 22.80 6.51 2.31
N LYS A 171 23.30 7.45 3.11
CA LYS A 171 22.66 8.76 3.36
C LYS A 171 22.27 9.58 2.13
N LYS A 172 22.80 9.28 0.96
CA LYS A 172 22.50 10.06 -0.25
C LYS A 172 21.28 9.57 -1.03
N GLN A 173 20.74 8.38 -0.74
CA GLN A 173 19.74 7.76 -1.62
C GLN A 173 18.65 6.95 -0.90
N ILE A 174 18.52 7.06 0.41
CA ILE A 174 17.61 6.22 1.19
C ILE A 174 16.16 6.70 1.20
N GLY A 175 15.90 7.91 0.75
CA GLY A 175 14.56 8.53 0.83
C GLY A 175 14.35 9.41 2.05
N ASP A 176 13.22 10.07 2.09
CA ASP A 176 12.77 10.90 3.22
C ASP A 176 12.18 10.04 4.34
N VAL A 177 11.61 8.90 3.97
CA VAL A 177 10.93 7.92 4.81
C VAL A 177 11.52 6.56 4.51
N ILE A 178 11.75 5.75 5.53
CA ILE A 178 12.45 4.47 5.43
C ILE A 178 11.56 3.35 5.93
N ASP A 179 11.28 2.40 5.05
CA ASP A 179 10.50 1.21 5.38
C ASP A 179 11.12 -0.08 4.78
N MET A 180 10.34 -1.16 4.78
CA MET A 180 10.80 -2.45 4.26
C MET A 180 9.93 -3.02 3.11
N GLU A 181 8.81 -2.39 2.70
CA GLU A 181 7.83 -2.98 1.78
C GLU A 181 7.37 -2.07 0.63
N ALA A 182 7.21 -0.77 0.87
CA ALA A 182 6.44 0.13 -0.01
C ALA A 182 6.92 0.16 -1.47
N TYR A 183 8.22 0.08 -1.74
CA TYR A 183 8.73 -0.03 -3.11
C TYR A 183 8.21 -1.28 -3.82
N ALA A 184 8.20 -2.42 -3.14
CA ALA A 184 7.73 -3.67 -3.73
C ALA A 184 6.24 -3.59 -4.06
N LEU A 185 5.43 -3.04 -3.16
CA LEU A 185 4.01 -2.80 -3.37
C LEU A 185 3.76 -1.83 -4.53
N ALA A 186 4.51 -0.72 -4.58
CA ALA A 186 4.43 0.26 -5.66
C ALA A 186 4.78 -0.37 -7.02
N LYS A 187 5.84 -1.20 -7.08
CA LYS A 187 6.25 -1.90 -8.31
C LYS A 187 5.16 -2.85 -8.79
N VAL A 188 4.57 -3.65 -7.90
CA VAL A 188 3.45 -4.54 -8.25
C VAL A 188 2.27 -3.74 -8.77
N CYS A 189 1.84 -2.69 -8.06
CA CYS A 189 0.72 -1.86 -8.49
C CYS A 189 0.97 -1.18 -9.85
N ASN A 190 2.20 -0.72 -10.09
CA ASN A 190 2.59 -0.13 -11.37
C ASN A 190 2.49 -1.14 -12.52
N ILE A 191 3.01 -2.37 -12.34
CA ILE A 191 2.93 -3.45 -13.34
C ILE A 191 1.48 -3.83 -13.64
N TYR A 192 0.65 -3.90 -12.61
CA TYR A 192 -0.76 -4.25 -12.74
C TYR A 192 -1.66 -3.05 -13.07
N ASN A 193 -1.09 -1.86 -13.21
CA ASN A 193 -1.81 -0.63 -13.51
C ASN A 193 -2.97 -0.37 -12.52
N VAL A 194 -2.67 -0.45 -11.21
CA VAL A 194 -3.57 -0.12 -10.11
C VAL A 194 -3.06 1.14 -9.42
N PRO A 195 -3.89 2.16 -9.20
CA PRO A 195 -3.53 3.33 -8.41
C PRO A 195 -3.00 2.94 -7.03
N PHE A 196 -1.91 3.57 -6.60
CA PHE A 196 -1.23 3.25 -5.34
C PHE A 196 -0.78 4.52 -4.60
N ILE A 197 -0.95 4.51 -3.29
CA ILE A 197 -0.39 5.51 -2.38
C ILE A 197 -0.01 4.84 -1.06
N SER A 198 1.06 5.31 -0.43
CA SER A 198 1.48 4.82 0.88
C SER A 198 1.39 5.91 1.93
N PHE A 199 0.87 5.57 3.11
CA PHE A 199 0.83 6.43 4.28
C PHE A 199 1.69 5.80 5.38
N LYS A 200 2.71 6.52 5.81
CA LYS A 200 3.66 6.06 6.82
C LYS A 200 3.56 6.90 8.09
N TYR A 201 3.32 6.21 9.20
CA TYR A 201 3.43 6.81 10.52
C TYR A 201 4.88 6.73 10.98
N ILE A 202 5.48 7.88 11.28
CA ILE A 202 6.88 7.95 11.69
C ILE A 202 6.99 7.51 13.14
N THR A 203 7.64 6.37 13.35
CA THR A 203 7.85 5.76 14.68
C THR A 203 9.16 6.11 15.29
N ASP A 204 10.19 6.37 14.47
CA ASP A 204 11.57 6.49 14.90
C ASP A 204 12.38 7.43 13.98
N ASP A 205 13.53 7.85 14.46
CA ASP A 205 14.44 8.75 13.74
C ASP A 205 15.48 8.00 12.88
N ALA A 206 15.29 6.70 12.63
CA ALA A 206 16.22 5.81 11.92
C ALA A 206 17.65 5.87 12.50
N ASN A 207 17.77 6.01 13.82
CA ASN A 207 19.02 6.12 14.58
C ASN A 207 19.29 4.85 15.43
N GLU A 208 20.19 4.93 16.39
CA GLU A 208 20.57 3.80 17.26
C GLU A 208 19.42 3.34 18.17
N ASP A 209 18.50 4.22 18.52
CA ASP A 209 17.35 3.96 19.41
C ASP A 209 16.11 3.50 18.62
N ALA A 210 16.19 3.43 17.29
CA ALA A 210 15.05 3.17 16.40
C ALA A 210 14.24 1.92 16.76
N SER A 211 14.87 0.86 17.27
CA SER A 211 14.15 -0.36 17.65
C SER A 211 13.27 -0.16 18.89
N VAL A 212 13.77 0.59 19.87
CA VAL A 212 13.01 0.91 21.09
C VAL A 212 11.86 1.86 20.75
N ASP A 213 12.16 2.92 19.99
CA ASP A 213 11.17 3.89 19.55
C ASP A 213 10.05 3.24 18.74
N TRP A 214 10.42 2.30 17.84
CA TRP A 214 9.44 1.55 17.06
C TRP A 214 8.52 0.71 17.94
N GLU A 215 9.06 -0.06 18.90
CA GLU A 215 8.27 -0.87 19.83
C GLU A 215 7.27 -0.02 20.63
N GLU A 216 7.68 1.17 21.04
CA GLU A 216 6.81 2.10 21.78
C GLU A 216 5.74 2.76 20.91
N ASN A 217 5.98 2.96 19.62
CA ASN A 217 5.15 3.80 18.75
C ASN A 217 4.34 3.04 17.70
N VAL A 218 4.63 1.75 17.43
CA VAL A 218 4.12 0.99 16.29
C VAL A 218 2.59 1.04 16.10
N GLY A 219 1.81 0.97 17.17
CA GLY A 219 0.34 0.97 17.10
C GLY A 219 -0.32 2.34 17.21
N LYS A 220 0.46 3.42 17.45
CA LYS A 220 -0.14 4.74 17.75
C LYS A 220 -0.71 5.45 16.53
N GLY A 221 -0.20 5.15 15.33
CA GLY A 221 -0.53 5.88 14.10
C GLY A 221 -1.89 5.58 13.50
N ILE A 222 -2.51 4.47 13.87
CA ILE A 222 -3.77 4.02 13.23
C ILE A 222 -4.92 5.02 13.40
N VAL A 223 -4.98 5.71 14.54
CA VAL A 223 -6.02 6.71 14.81
C VAL A 223 -5.90 7.91 13.86
N GLU A 224 -4.67 8.38 13.67
CA GLU A 224 -4.37 9.48 12.74
C GLU A 224 -4.65 9.07 11.29
N PHE A 225 -4.29 7.84 10.89
CA PHE A 225 -4.58 7.31 9.56
C PHE A 225 -6.09 7.27 9.30
N LYS A 226 -6.88 6.71 10.21
CA LYS A 226 -8.35 6.70 10.08
C LYS A 226 -8.92 8.10 9.89
N LYS A 227 -8.54 9.03 10.75
CA LYS A 227 -9.06 10.41 10.75
C LYS A 227 -8.62 11.21 9.53
N LYS A 228 -7.33 11.16 9.19
CA LYS A 228 -6.76 12.01 8.14
C LYS A 228 -6.91 11.44 6.73
N VAL A 229 -7.06 10.11 6.61
CA VAL A 229 -7.09 9.41 5.33
C VAL A 229 -8.45 8.76 5.10
N LEU A 230 -8.84 7.77 5.90
CA LEU A 230 -10.02 6.97 5.61
C LEU A 230 -11.34 7.74 5.72
N ASP A 231 -11.46 8.66 6.69
CA ASP A 231 -12.66 9.49 6.81
C ASP A 231 -12.79 10.45 5.62
N LYS A 232 -11.67 10.95 5.09
CA LYS A 232 -11.69 11.80 3.88
C LYS A 232 -12.00 10.99 2.63
N LEU A 233 -11.50 9.75 2.54
CA LEU A 233 -11.78 8.86 1.42
C LEU A 233 -13.29 8.54 1.34
N LYS A 234 -13.93 8.26 2.49
CA LYS A 234 -15.38 8.03 2.57
C LYS A 234 -16.22 9.26 2.16
N ASN A 235 -15.72 10.47 2.43
CA ASN A 235 -16.45 11.70 2.12
C ASN A 235 -16.28 12.16 0.66
N ASN A 236 -15.33 11.60 -0.08
CA ASN A 236 -15.06 11.91 -1.49
C ASN A 236 -15.71 10.90 -2.46
N SER A 237 -16.36 9.88 -1.95
CA SER A 237 -17.13 8.85 -2.68
C SER A 237 -18.62 9.11 -2.55
#